data_68cd348cfc5510d02d14e0362c0a46ff
#
_entry.id   68cd348cfc5510d02d14e0362c0a46ff
#
_cell.length_a   1.000
_cell.length_b   1.000
_cell.length_c   1.000
_cell.angle_alpha   90.00
_cell.angle_beta   90.00
_cell.angle_gamma   90.00
#
_symmetry.space_group_name_H-M   'P 1'
#
loop_
_entity.id
_entity.type
_entity.pdbx_description
1 polymer ?
#
loop_
_entity_poly.entity_id
_entity_poly.type
_entity_poly.pdbx_seq_one_letter_code
_entity_poly.pdbx_strand_id
1 'polypeptide(L)'
;MLADADIANKAISGECIRECLNCNKGCVDAIQGRKYISCVLNAENGNEGTIFIKPADEKKKVAVVGAGIAGLEAARVAAKRGHEVTVFEKSDKIGGQIHLAAVPPRKSEILRSIEYYEKILPELSVDVKLNTEADCEELNKFDHVILAIGAHNMDLPMSVTDSNVVSAWDVLAGCEVSGACAVLGGGLVGTETAEFLAQKGLKVSIVEMLDQIATGESETVMPLIKKDFEEHDVKEYVNTRVNSIENNVIHAVNTKDESEVTIEADTIVNALGSKKNLFDDNKLTVPFVYVGDCSGERTADISAAIRSGYQAGNEI
;
A
#
# COMPACT_ATOMS: atom_id res chain seq x y z
N MET A 1 -17.90 2.32 -13.62
CA MET A 1 -18.14 1.01 -14.29
C MET A 1 -16.95 0.05 -14.10
N LEU A 2 -15.69 0.39 -14.37
CA LEU A 2 -14.58 -0.58 -14.20
C LEU A 2 -14.40 -1.01 -12.74
N ALA A 3 -14.52 -0.08 -11.78
CA ALA A 3 -14.40 -0.40 -10.35
C ALA A 3 -15.61 -1.22 -9.84
N ASP A 4 -16.80 -0.98 -10.41
CA ASP A 4 -18.05 -1.69 -10.09
C ASP A 4 -18.83 -1.93 -11.38
N ALA A 5 -18.88 -3.18 -11.84
CA ALA A 5 -19.54 -3.54 -13.09
C ALA A 5 -21.07 -3.35 -13.02
N ASP A 6 -21.63 -3.46 -11.82
CA ASP A 6 -23.07 -3.40 -11.57
C ASP A 6 -23.54 -2.02 -11.07
N ILE A 7 -22.73 -0.98 -11.27
CA ILE A 7 -22.96 0.37 -10.73
C ILE A 7 -24.36 0.93 -11.09
N ALA A 8 -24.85 0.65 -12.30
CA ALA A 8 -26.13 1.19 -12.74
C ALA A 8 -27.32 0.61 -11.95
N ASN A 9 -27.33 -0.72 -11.75
CA ASN A 9 -28.36 -1.39 -10.98
C ASN A 9 -28.30 -1.01 -9.51
N LYS A 10 -27.09 -0.99 -8.94
CA LYS A 10 -26.85 -0.58 -7.55
C LYS A 10 -27.28 0.87 -7.28
N ALA A 11 -27.04 1.78 -8.22
CA ALA A 11 -27.49 3.16 -8.09
C ALA A 11 -29.02 3.28 -8.06
N ILE A 12 -29.73 2.41 -8.77
CA ILE A 12 -31.21 2.37 -8.79
C ILE A 12 -31.74 1.74 -7.49
N SER A 13 -31.11 0.66 -7.03
CA SER A 13 -31.56 -0.07 -5.81
C SER A 13 -31.06 0.54 -4.50
N GLY A 14 -30.14 1.52 -4.54
CA GLY A 14 -29.54 2.11 -3.34
C GLY A 14 -28.50 1.23 -2.66
N GLU A 15 -27.96 0.24 -3.37
CA GLU A 15 -26.93 -0.65 -2.85
C GLU A 15 -25.56 0.03 -2.79
N CYS A 16 -24.64 -0.55 -1.99
CA CYS A 16 -23.28 -0.05 -1.85
C CYS A 16 -22.48 -0.17 -3.17
N ILE A 17 -21.97 0.96 -3.65
CA ILE A 17 -21.18 1.07 -4.87
C ILE A 17 -19.70 1.18 -4.54
N ARG A 18 -18.85 0.43 -5.25
CA ARG A 18 -17.39 0.59 -5.20
C ARG A 18 -16.97 1.74 -6.12
N GLU A 19 -16.62 2.87 -5.54
CA GLU A 19 -16.25 4.07 -6.28
C GLU A 19 -14.87 3.99 -6.91
N CYS A 20 -14.67 4.70 -8.02
CA CYS A 20 -13.37 4.83 -8.68
C CYS A 20 -12.41 5.69 -7.84
N LEU A 21 -11.13 5.29 -7.76
CA LEU A 21 -10.07 6.03 -7.07
C LEU A 21 -9.41 7.11 -7.95
N ASN A 22 -9.81 7.28 -9.18
CA ASN A 22 -9.19 8.19 -10.16
C ASN A 22 -7.67 7.95 -10.38
N CYS A 23 -7.18 6.73 -10.11
CA CYS A 23 -5.76 6.37 -10.10
C CYS A 23 -5.15 6.16 -11.50
N ASN A 24 -5.95 6.04 -12.55
CA ASN A 24 -5.57 5.82 -13.95
C ASN A 24 -4.79 4.54 -14.25
N LYS A 25 -4.14 3.90 -13.28
CA LYS A 25 -3.15 2.80 -13.46
C LYS A 25 -3.66 1.59 -14.23
N GLY A 26 -4.85 1.10 -13.91
CA GLY A 26 -5.40 -0.10 -14.58
C GLY A 26 -6.21 0.19 -15.83
N CYS A 27 -6.60 1.42 -16.08
CA CYS A 27 -7.45 1.82 -17.21
C CYS A 27 -6.72 2.72 -18.20
N VAL A 28 -6.43 3.97 -17.85
CA VAL A 28 -5.82 4.95 -18.77
C VAL A 28 -4.42 4.51 -19.19
N ASP A 29 -3.55 4.15 -18.24
CA ASP A 29 -2.18 3.69 -18.54
C ASP A 29 -2.18 2.38 -19.34
N ALA A 30 -3.16 1.49 -19.08
CA ALA A 30 -3.31 0.28 -19.87
C ALA A 30 -3.67 0.60 -21.33
N ILE A 31 -4.58 1.55 -21.57
CA ILE A 31 -4.93 1.98 -22.94
C ILE A 31 -3.73 2.61 -23.63
N GLN A 32 -3.04 3.53 -22.96
CA GLN A 32 -1.84 4.18 -23.50
C GLN A 32 -0.72 3.18 -23.80
N GLY A 33 -0.52 2.20 -22.89
CA GLY A 33 0.44 1.11 -23.04
C GLY A 33 -0.02 -0.02 -23.96
N ARG A 34 -1.20 0.08 -24.60
CA ARG A 34 -1.80 -0.97 -25.45
C ARG A 34 -1.92 -2.31 -24.74
N LYS A 35 -2.29 -2.29 -23.45
CA LYS A 35 -2.52 -3.46 -22.59
C LYS A 35 -4.01 -3.67 -22.36
N TYR A 36 -4.36 -4.83 -21.84
CA TYR A 36 -5.74 -5.11 -21.40
C TYR A 36 -6.14 -4.19 -20.25
N ILE A 37 -7.34 -3.65 -20.32
CA ILE A 37 -7.91 -2.79 -19.28
C ILE A 37 -8.18 -3.63 -18.03
N SER A 38 -7.83 -3.07 -16.87
CA SER A 38 -8.14 -3.62 -15.55
C SER A 38 -8.51 -2.49 -14.58
N CYS A 39 -8.87 -2.85 -13.36
CA CYS A 39 -9.09 -1.90 -12.28
C CYS A 39 -8.32 -2.33 -11.05
N VAL A 40 -7.66 -1.40 -10.35
CA VAL A 40 -6.90 -1.69 -9.13
C VAL A 40 -7.78 -2.22 -8.00
N LEU A 41 -9.08 -1.83 -7.98
CA LEU A 41 -10.05 -2.26 -6.96
C LEU A 41 -10.87 -3.48 -7.35
N ASN A 42 -10.89 -3.87 -8.61
CA ASN A 42 -11.77 -4.92 -9.10
C ASN A 42 -10.96 -6.01 -9.80
N ALA A 43 -10.70 -7.10 -9.08
CA ALA A 43 -9.94 -8.24 -9.59
C ALA A 43 -10.62 -8.94 -10.79
N GLU A 44 -11.94 -8.87 -10.88
CA GLU A 44 -12.72 -9.49 -11.95
C GLU A 44 -12.63 -8.71 -13.25
N ASN A 45 -12.40 -7.37 -13.18
CA ASN A 45 -12.40 -6.52 -14.36
C ASN A 45 -11.35 -6.92 -15.40
N GLY A 46 -11.81 -7.18 -16.61
CA GLY A 46 -11.00 -7.73 -17.71
C GLY A 46 -10.80 -9.25 -17.66
N ASN A 47 -11.37 -9.93 -16.66
CA ASN A 47 -11.29 -11.38 -16.46
C ASN A 47 -12.66 -12.02 -16.16
N GLU A 48 -13.74 -11.33 -16.46
CA GLU A 48 -15.12 -11.69 -16.05
C GLU A 48 -15.57 -13.07 -16.59
N GLY A 49 -14.93 -13.55 -17.66
CA GLY A 49 -15.18 -14.88 -18.21
C GLY A 49 -14.52 -16.03 -17.44
N THR A 50 -13.55 -15.74 -16.59
CA THR A 50 -12.72 -16.75 -15.90
C THR A 50 -12.66 -16.56 -14.39
N ILE A 51 -12.80 -15.32 -13.91
CA ILE A 51 -12.72 -14.97 -12.50
C ILE A 51 -14.07 -14.39 -12.05
N PHE A 52 -14.72 -15.06 -11.13
CA PHE A 52 -15.97 -14.63 -10.51
C PHE A 52 -16.19 -15.33 -9.18
N ILE A 53 -17.00 -14.73 -8.32
CA ILE A 53 -17.32 -15.27 -7.00
C ILE A 53 -18.42 -16.31 -7.15
N LYS A 54 -18.16 -17.54 -6.72
CA LYS A 54 -19.15 -18.63 -6.65
C LYS A 54 -19.54 -18.90 -5.20
N PRO A 55 -20.78 -19.27 -4.91
CA PRO A 55 -21.13 -19.81 -3.60
C PRO A 55 -20.19 -20.98 -3.24
N ALA A 56 -19.82 -21.06 -1.97
CA ALA A 56 -19.02 -22.17 -1.47
C ALA A 56 -19.88 -23.46 -1.41
N ASP A 57 -19.26 -24.60 -1.66
CA ASP A 57 -19.92 -25.90 -1.51
C ASP A 57 -20.23 -26.21 -0.04
N GLU A 58 -19.37 -25.75 0.87
CA GLU A 58 -19.50 -25.90 2.32
C GLU A 58 -19.20 -24.58 3.02
N LYS A 59 -20.07 -24.18 3.96
CA LYS A 59 -19.88 -23.01 4.79
C LYS A 59 -18.79 -23.27 5.83
N LYS A 60 -17.80 -22.38 5.91
CA LYS A 60 -16.68 -22.42 6.87
C LYS A 60 -16.66 -21.18 7.75
N LYS A 61 -16.03 -21.30 8.92
CA LYS A 61 -15.62 -20.18 9.76
C LYS A 61 -14.23 -19.74 9.31
N VAL A 62 -14.12 -18.50 8.86
CA VAL A 62 -12.88 -17.93 8.30
C VAL A 62 -12.40 -16.79 9.17
N ALA A 63 -11.15 -16.89 9.65
CA ALA A 63 -10.47 -15.78 10.30
C ALA A 63 -9.61 -15.02 9.29
N VAL A 64 -9.70 -13.69 9.28
CA VAL A 64 -8.80 -12.80 8.54
C VAL A 64 -8.02 -11.96 9.55
N VAL A 65 -6.69 -12.04 9.52
CA VAL A 65 -5.81 -11.30 10.43
C VAL A 65 -5.22 -10.10 9.69
N GLY A 66 -5.63 -8.90 10.09
CA GLY A 66 -5.29 -7.63 9.47
C GLY A 66 -6.38 -7.10 8.55
N ALA A 67 -6.85 -5.89 8.85
CA ALA A 67 -7.86 -5.17 8.09
C ALA A 67 -7.24 -4.14 7.10
N GLY A 68 -6.07 -4.45 6.52
CA GLY A 68 -5.56 -3.76 5.34
C GLY A 68 -6.34 -4.14 4.09
N ILE A 69 -6.05 -3.50 2.95
CA ILE A 69 -6.85 -3.65 1.71
C ILE A 69 -6.94 -5.10 1.23
N ALA A 70 -5.89 -5.91 1.41
CA ALA A 70 -5.90 -7.32 1.04
C ALA A 70 -6.83 -8.15 1.94
N GLY A 71 -6.75 -7.94 3.26
CA GLY A 71 -7.61 -8.64 4.23
C GLY A 71 -9.08 -8.26 4.08
N LEU A 72 -9.38 -6.98 3.86
CA LEU A 72 -10.74 -6.49 3.63
C LEU A 72 -11.36 -7.10 2.36
N GLU A 73 -10.58 -7.21 1.26
CA GLU A 73 -11.06 -7.85 0.04
C GLU A 73 -11.25 -9.36 0.24
N ALA A 74 -10.33 -10.04 0.94
CA ALA A 74 -10.48 -11.45 1.26
C ALA A 74 -11.73 -11.72 2.10
N ALA A 75 -11.97 -10.90 3.12
CA ALA A 75 -13.17 -10.98 3.97
C ALA A 75 -14.46 -10.79 3.15
N ARG A 76 -14.49 -9.76 2.28
CA ARG A 76 -15.63 -9.49 1.40
C ARG A 76 -15.93 -10.68 0.47
N VAL A 77 -14.91 -11.25 -0.14
CA VAL A 77 -15.07 -12.37 -1.09
C VAL A 77 -15.53 -13.63 -0.36
N ALA A 78 -14.87 -13.99 0.75
CA ALA A 78 -15.27 -15.15 1.55
C ALA A 78 -16.72 -15.04 2.06
N ALA A 79 -17.12 -13.86 2.56
CA ALA A 79 -18.48 -13.62 3.00
C ALA A 79 -19.50 -13.70 1.86
N LYS A 80 -19.19 -13.16 0.67
CA LYS A 80 -20.03 -13.30 -0.53
C LYS A 80 -20.22 -14.75 -0.98
N ARG A 81 -19.25 -15.61 -0.70
CA ARG A 81 -19.37 -17.05 -0.96
C ARG A 81 -20.24 -17.78 0.07
N GLY A 82 -20.58 -17.13 1.19
CA GLY A 82 -21.46 -17.68 2.24
C GLY A 82 -20.72 -18.15 3.48
N HIS A 83 -19.40 -17.93 3.60
CA HIS A 83 -18.63 -18.23 4.78
C HIS A 83 -18.99 -17.29 5.95
N GLU A 84 -18.76 -17.74 7.18
CA GLU A 84 -18.81 -16.93 8.39
C GLU A 84 -17.43 -16.31 8.62
N VAL A 85 -17.32 -14.99 8.51
CA VAL A 85 -16.03 -14.31 8.49
C VAL A 85 -15.86 -13.42 9.69
N THR A 86 -14.71 -13.55 10.37
CA THR A 86 -14.25 -12.64 11.42
C THR A 86 -12.93 -12.02 11.01
N VAL A 87 -12.85 -10.69 11.06
CA VAL A 87 -11.61 -9.93 10.80
C VAL A 87 -11.05 -9.45 12.13
N PHE A 88 -9.78 -9.72 12.38
CA PHE A 88 -9.03 -9.25 13.54
C PHE A 88 -8.09 -8.12 13.11
N GLU A 89 -8.22 -6.96 13.72
CA GLU A 89 -7.37 -5.81 13.45
C GLU A 89 -6.81 -5.23 14.77
N LYS A 90 -5.49 -5.12 14.84
CA LYS A 90 -4.81 -4.63 16.04
C LYS A 90 -5.00 -3.13 16.29
N SER A 91 -5.27 -2.35 15.25
CA SER A 91 -5.53 -0.92 15.34
C SER A 91 -7.00 -0.60 15.63
N ASP A 92 -7.29 0.65 15.91
CA ASP A 92 -8.62 1.18 16.21
C ASP A 92 -9.48 1.43 14.96
N LYS A 93 -8.93 1.18 13.75
CA LYS A 93 -9.61 1.40 12.47
C LYS A 93 -9.13 0.43 11.39
N ILE A 94 -10.01 0.17 10.41
CA ILE A 94 -9.66 -0.60 9.23
C ILE A 94 -8.88 0.28 8.22
N GLY A 95 -8.23 -0.35 7.23
CA GLY A 95 -7.57 0.31 6.10
C GLY A 95 -6.05 0.19 6.07
N GLY A 96 -5.42 -0.02 7.23
CA GLY A 96 -3.96 -0.20 7.31
C GLY A 96 -3.17 0.91 6.59
N GLN A 97 -2.27 0.54 5.70
CA GLN A 97 -1.40 1.46 4.95
C GLN A 97 -2.14 2.43 4.01
N ILE A 98 -3.42 2.19 3.69
CA ILE A 98 -4.21 3.07 2.82
C ILE A 98 -4.31 4.48 3.44
N HIS A 99 -4.35 4.58 4.76
CA HIS A 99 -4.37 5.87 5.44
C HIS A 99 -3.09 6.68 5.18
N LEU A 100 -1.93 6.04 5.11
CA LEU A 100 -0.66 6.68 4.78
C LEU A 100 -0.60 7.03 3.28
N ALA A 101 -1.04 6.10 2.44
CA ALA A 101 -1.05 6.29 0.99
C ALA A 101 -2.00 7.41 0.52
N ALA A 102 -2.95 7.81 1.34
CA ALA A 102 -3.89 8.89 1.03
C ALA A 102 -3.38 10.30 1.41
N VAL A 103 -2.29 10.40 2.18
CA VAL A 103 -1.74 11.67 2.70
C VAL A 103 -1.04 12.51 1.63
N PRO A 104 -0.25 11.93 0.71
CA PRO A 104 0.42 12.70 -0.33
C PRO A 104 -0.55 13.48 -1.21
N PRO A 105 -0.09 14.54 -1.87
CA PRO A 105 -0.93 15.35 -2.76
C PRO A 105 -1.70 14.51 -3.79
N ARG A 106 -2.97 14.86 -4.04
CA ARG A 106 -3.85 14.23 -5.05
C ARG A 106 -4.20 12.76 -4.79
N LYS A 107 -3.94 12.23 -3.57
CA LYS A 107 -4.16 10.81 -3.22
C LYS A 107 -5.36 10.57 -2.30
N SER A 108 -6.05 11.60 -1.84
CA SER A 108 -7.15 11.48 -0.86
C SER A 108 -8.30 10.56 -1.31
N GLU A 109 -8.55 10.47 -2.64
CA GLU A 109 -9.59 9.57 -3.17
C GLU A 109 -9.31 8.07 -2.93
N ILE A 110 -8.08 7.70 -2.55
CA ILE A 110 -7.77 6.32 -2.15
C ILE A 110 -8.62 5.89 -0.94
N LEU A 111 -9.01 6.83 -0.06
CA LEU A 111 -9.87 6.56 1.09
C LEU A 111 -11.26 6.04 0.71
N ARG A 112 -11.78 6.31 -0.49
CA ARG A 112 -13.04 5.74 -0.99
C ARG A 112 -13.04 4.21 -0.95
N SER A 113 -11.85 3.58 -1.04
CA SER A 113 -11.75 2.13 -0.89
C SER A 113 -12.11 1.68 0.53
N ILE A 114 -11.72 2.42 1.55
CA ILE A 114 -12.03 2.11 2.95
C ILE A 114 -13.51 2.39 3.22
N GLU A 115 -14.03 3.53 2.79
CA GLU A 115 -15.46 3.87 2.90
C GLU A 115 -16.36 2.78 2.28
N TYR A 116 -15.91 2.17 1.19
CA TYR A 116 -16.61 1.02 0.60
C TYR A 116 -16.63 -0.19 1.52
N TYR A 117 -15.49 -0.56 2.14
CA TYR A 117 -15.44 -1.71 3.04
C TYR A 117 -16.17 -1.45 4.37
N GLU A 118 -16.16 -0.23 4.89
CA GLU A 118 -16.95 0.16 6.06
C GLU A 118 -18.45 -0.05 5.86
N LYS A 119 -18.94 0.09 4.63
CA LYS A 119 -20.35 -0.12 4.27
C LYS A 119 -20.64 -1.57 3.94
N ILE A 120 -19.82 -2.20 3.09
CA ILE A 120 -20.17 -3.52 2.54
C ILE A 120 -19.94 -4.67 3.53
N LEU A 121 -18.95 -4.58 4.44
CA LEU A 121 -18.68 -5.68 5.37
C LEU A 121 -19.82 -5.92 6.36
N PRO A 122 -20.43 -4.90 6.99
CA PRO A 122 -21.63 -5.08 7.79
C PRO A 122 -22.82 -5.65 7.00
N GLU A 123 -23.06 -5.19 5.76
CA GLU A 123 -24.10 -5.74 4.89
C GLU A 123 -23.90 -7.24 4.62
N LEU A 124 -22.66 -7.70 4.57
CA LEU A 124 -22.27 -9.11 4.42
C LEU A 124 -22.18 -9.87 5.75
N SER A 125 -22.54 -9.25 6.87
CA SER A 125 -22.47 -9.82 8.22
C SER A 125 -21.04 -10.27 8.61
N VAL A 126 -20.02 -9.57 8.16
CA VAL A 126 -18.63 -9.78 8.58
C VAL A 126 -18.44 -9.18 9.98
N ASP A 127 -17.92 -9.98 10.92
CA ASP A 127 -17.56 -9.51 12.26
C ASP A 127 -16.16 -8.88 12.24
N VAL A 128 -16.05 -7.57 12.50
CA VAL A 128 -14.77 -6.85 12.52
C VAL A 128 -14.40 -6.49 13.95
N LYS A 129 -13.35 -7.11 14.48
CA LYS A 129 -12.81 -6.91 15.82
C LYS A 129 -11.59 -5.98 15.77
N LEU A 130 -11.83 -4.71 16.03
CA LEU A 130 -10.78 -3.70 16.17
C LEU A 130 -10.08 -3.83 17.54
N ASN A 131 -8.88 -3.22 17.67
CA ASN A 131 -8.03 -3.26 18.86
C ASN A 131 -7.81 -4.71 19.36
N THR A 132 -7.76 -5.66 18.41
CA THR A 132 -7.68 -7.08 18.73
C THR A 132 -6.54 -7.74 17.92
N GLU A 133 -5.54 -8.23 18.63
CA GLU A 133 -4.47 -9.04 18.06
C GLU A 133 -4.81 -10.51 18.33
N ALA A 134 -5.03 -11.27 17.25
CA ALA A 134 -5.37 -12.69 17.34
C ALA A 134 -4.10 -13.53 17.45
N ASP A 135 -4.07 -14.46 18.39
CA ASP A 135 -3.03 -15.47 18.55
C ASP A 135 -3.43 -16.81 17.92
N CYS A 136 -2.49 -17.74 17.85
CA CYS A 136 -2.75 -19.06 17.28
C CYS A 136 -3.83 -19.86 18.03
N GLU A 137 -4.02 -19.64 19.33
CA GLU A 137 -5.06 -20.34 20.11
C GLU A 137 -6.46 -19.88 19.66
N GLU A 138 -6.65 -18.58 19.47
CA GLU A 138 -7.91 -18.04 18.93
C GLU A 138 -8.11 -18.47 17.48
N LEU A 139 -7.07 -18.37 16.64
CA LEU A 139 -7.15 -18.71 15.21
C LEU A 139 -7.42 -20.18 14.94
N ASN A 140 -6.95 -21.10 15.78
CA ASN A 140 -7.23 -22.53 15.68
C ASN A 140 -8.69 -22.92 15.95
N LYS A 141 -9.55 -21.97 16.33
CA LYS A 141 -11.02 -22.19 16.47
C LYS A 141 -11.77 -22.01 15.15
N PHE A 142 -11.09 -21.58 14.10
CA PHE A 142 -11.63 -21.39 12.76
C PHE A 142 -11.30 -22.56 11.84
N ASP A 143 -12.01 -22.67 10.73
CA ASP A 143 -11.76 -23.72 9.73
C ASP A 143 -10.66 -23.32 8.73
N HIS A 144 -10.43 -22.01 8.56
CA HIS A 144 -9.41 -21.44 7.67
C HIS A 144 -8.93 -20.06 8.17
N VAL A 145 -7.66 -19.75 7.96
CA VAL A 145 -7.04 -18.48 8.35
C VAL A 145 -6.41 -17.77 7.14
N ILE A 146 -6.72 -16.50 6.99
CA ILE A 146 -6.06 -15.62 6.01
C ILE A 146 -5.21 -14.60 6.77
N LEU A 147 -3.90 -14.66 6.58
CA LEU A 147 -2.93 -13.75 7.19
C LEU A 147 -2.65 -12.56 6.24
N ALA A 148 -3.16 -11.39 6.60
CA ALA A 148 -3.07 -10.15 5.82
C ALA A 148 -2.36 -9.03 6.60
N ILE A 149 -1.31 -9.40 7.33
CA ILE A 149 -0.64 -8.55 8.32
C ILE A 149 0.29 -7.48 7.73
N GLY A 150 0.39 -7.39 6.41
CA GLY A 150 1.07 -6.31 5.69
C GLY A 150 2.60 -6.29 5.87
N ALA A 151 3.16 -5.08 5.88
CA ALA A 151 4.59 -4.82 5.94
C ALA A 151 4.89 -3.65 6.88
N HIS A 152 6.17 -3.39 7.10
CA HIS A 152 6.71 -2.24 7.84
C HIS A 152 7.83 -1.58 7.02
N ASN A 153 8.18 -0.34 7.36
CA ASN A 153 9.29 0.34 6.72
C ASN A 153 10.60 -0.43 6.95
N MET A 154 11.42 -0.55 5.92
CA MET A 154 12.71 -1.23 6.01
C MET A 154 13.73 -0.35 6.72
N ASP A 155 14.58 -0.94 7.55
CA ASP A 155 15.73 -0.24 8.13
C ASP A 155 16.73 0.17 7.04
N LEU A 156 17.51 1.23 7.31
CA LEU A 156 18.57 1.66 6.41
C LEU A 156 19.67 0.59 6.34
N PRO A 157 20.06 0.14 5.14
CA PRO A 157 21.05 -0.91 4.97
C PRO A 157 22.50 -0.42 5.12
N MET A 158 22.72 0.87 5.42
CA MET A 158 24.03 1.48 5.61
C MET A 158 24.23 1.95 7.06
N SER A 159 25.48 2.31 7.40
CA SER A 159 25.80 2.87 8.71
C SER A 159 25.19 4.26 8.90
N VAL A 160 24.59 4.46 10.05
CA VAL A 160 24.00 5.75 10.48
C VAL A 160 24.56 6.09 11.86
N THR A 161 25.15 7.27 11.99
CA THR A 161 25.74 7.76 13.24
C THR A 161 25.33 9.21 13.47
N ASP A 162 24.92 9.51 14.71
CA ASP A 162 24.61 10.88 15.19
C ASP A 162 23.74 11.69 14.20
N SER A 163 22.68 11.07 13.66
CA SER A 163 21.84 11.63 12.61
C SER A 163 20.36 11.50 12.91
N ASN A 164 19.59 12.52 12.52
CA ASN A 164 18.14 12.55 12.66
C ASN A 164 17.49 11.84 11.47
N VAL A 165 17.13 10.57 11.66
CA VAL A 165 16.48 9.73 10.66
C VAL A 165 15.07 9.36 11.08
N VAL A 166 14.11 9.58 10.18
CA VAL A 166 12.71 9.19 10.34
C VAL A 166 12.26 8.34 9.14
N SER A 167 11.25 7.49 9.30
CA SER A 167 10.71 6.77 8.16
C SER A 167 9.74 7.65 7.36
N ALA A 168 9.61 7.40 6.05
CA ALA A 168 8.59 8.05 5.24
C ALA A 168 7.17 7.75 5.76
N TRP A 169 6.96 6.58 6.35
CA TRP A 169 5.68 6.21 6.94
C TRP A 169 5.37 7.04 8.19
N ASP A 170 6.35 7.31 9.06
CA ASP A 170 6.16 8.17 10.23
C ASP A 170 5.86 9.60 9.82
N VAL A 171 6.54 10.11 8.79
CA VAL A 171 6.27 11.43 8.20
C VAL A 171 4.83 11.53 7.70
N LEU A 172 4.37 10.53 6.94
CA LEU A 172 3.00 10.46 6.45
C LEU A 172 1.97 10.19 7.56
N ALA A 173 2.39 9.56 8.66
CA ALA A 173 1.57 9.40 9.87
C ALA A 173 1.45 10.68 10.72
N GLY A 174 2.19 11.74 10.37
CA GLY A 174 2.12 13.03 11.05
C GLY A 174 3.31 13.36 11.94
N CYS A 175 4.41 12.59 11.88
CA CYS A 175 5.65 12.98 12.54
C CYS A 175 6.12 14.32 11.98
N GLU A 176 6.37 15.28 12.89
CA GLU A 176 6.87 16.59 12.52
C GLU A 176 8.35 16.50 12.11
N VAL A 177 8.66 17.10 10.97
CA VAL A 177 10.02 17.26 10.47
C VAL A 177 10.30 18.72 10.19
N SER A 178 11.55 19.13 10.26
CA SER A 178 11.94 20.54 10.14
C SER A 178 13.26 20.70 9.41
N GLY A 179 13.52 21.92 8.93
CA GLY A 179 14.75 22.26 8.23
C GLY A 179 14.83 21.69 6.81
N ALA A 180 16.04 21.41 6.35
CA ALA A 180 16.28 20.77 5.07
C ALA A 180 16.07 19.26 5.22
N CYS A 181 15.24 18.68 4.35
CA CYS A 181 14.89 17.27 4.34
C CYS A 181 15.56 16.56 3.15
N ALA A 182 16.20 15.41 3.41
CA ALA A 182 16.71 14.53 2.37
C ALA A 182 15.94 13.21 2.38
N VAL A 183 15.19 12.91 1.31
CA VAL A 183 14.43 11.67 1.16
C VAL A 183 15.30 10.65 0.44
N LEU A 184 15.58 9.53 1.12
CA LEU A 184 16.36 8.42 0.59
C LEU A 184 15.45 7.39 -0.06
N GLY A 185 15.62 7.20 -1.36
CA GLY A 185 14.78 6.36 -2.22
C GLY A 185 13.78 7.19 -3.03
N GLY A 186 13.93 7.17 -4.35
CA GLY A 186 13.07 7.84 -5.32
C GLY A 186 11.97 6.94 -5.90
N GLY A 187 11.60 5.86 -5.22
CA GLY A 187 10.42 5.07 -5.55
C GLY A 187 9.12 5.86 -5.34
N LEU A 188 7.96 5.21 -5.53
CA LEU A 188 6.65 5.89 -5.40
C LEU A 188 6.50 6.58 -4.04
N VAL A 189 6.73 5.85 -2.95
CA VAL A 189 6.57 6.39 -1.57
C VAL A 189 7.52 7.57 -1.32
N GLY A 190 8.80 7.45 -1.73
CA GLY A 190 9.76 8.52 -1.52
C GLY A 190 9.44 9.77 -2.33
N THR A 191 9.05 9.61 -3.60
CA THR A 191 8.64 10.73 -4.46
C THR A 191 7.39 11.44 -3.91
N GLU A 192 6.38 10.67 -3.49
CA GLU A 192 5.15 11.20 -2.89
C GLU A 192 5.42 11.89 -1.54
N THR A 193 6.35 11.35 -0.73
CA THR A 193 6.76 11.98 0.53
C THR A 193 7.56 13.26 0.30
N ALA A 194 8.45 13.28 -0.70
CA ALA A 194 9.20 14.48 -1.08
C ALA A 194 8.26 15.59 -1.55
N GLU A 195 7.28 15.26 -2.39
CA GLU A 195 6.25 16.21 -2.84
C GLU A 195 5.43 16.75 -1.67
N PHE A 196 4.99 15.88 -0.75
CA PHE A 196 4.25 16.28 0.44
C PHE A 196 5.03 17.25 1.33
N LEU A 197 6.32 16.99 1.56
CA LEU A 197 7.18 17.86 2.35
C LEU A 197 7.44 19.19 1.64
N ALA A 198 7.67 19.17 0.33
CA ALA A 198 7.90 20.37 -0.48
C ALA A 198 6.68 21.29 -0.48
N GLN A 199 5.46 20.73 -0.62
CA GLN A 199 4.22 21.53 -0.53
C GLN A 199 3.96 22.09 0.88
N LYS A 200 4.57 21.52 1.93
CA LYS A 200 4.59 22.14 3.28
C LYS A 200 5.61 23.26 3.42
N GLY A 201 6.35 23.60 2.36
CA GLY A 201 7.32 24.68 2.33
C GLY A 201 8.70 24.29 2.88
N LEU A 202 8.99 23.02 3.04
CA LEU A 202 10.32 22.54 3.44
C LEU A 202 11.26 22.51 2.24
N LYS A 203 12.55 22.71 2.50
CA LYS A 203 13.60 22.51 1.49
C LYS A 203 13.86 21.01 1.35
N VAL A 204 13.58 20.45 0.18
CA VAL A 204 13.63 18.99 -0.03
C VAL A 204 14.67 18.60 -1.06
N SER A 205 15.38 17.52 -0.79
CA SER A 205 16.16 16.78 -1.78
C SER A 205 15.73 15.31 -1.78
N ILE A 206 15.79 14.67 -2.95
CA ILE A 206 15.52 13.24 -3.12
C ILE A 206 16.75 12.55 -3.69
N VAL A 207 17.13 11.40 -3.10
CA VAL A 207 18.34 10.65 -3.46
C VAL A 207 17.93 9.28 -3.96
N GLU A 208 18.24 8.99 -5.23
CA GLU A 208 17.86 7.74 -5.90
C GLU A 208 19.08 7.11 -6.61
N MET A 209 19.23 5.80 -6.40
CA MET A 209 20.32 5.04 -7.02
C MET A 209 20.10 4.79 -8.51
N LEU A 210 18.83 4.72 -8.95
CA LEU A 210 18.45 4.59 -10.35
C LEU A 210 18.58 5.92 -11.08
N ASP A 211 18.43 5.87 -12.39
CA ASP A 211 18.55 7.04 -13.28
C ASP A 211 17.29 7.92 -13.33
N GLN A 212 16.22 7.51 -12.65
CA GLN A 212 14.96 8.25 -12.57
C GLN A 212 14.22 7.97 -11.27
N ILE A 213 13.40 8.93 -10.84
CA ILE A 213 12.47 8.80 -9.72
C ILE A 213 11.10 8.29 -10.18
N ALA A 214 10.23 7.96 -9.23
CA ALA A 214 8.83 7.57 -9.41
C ALA A 214 8.62 6.43 -10.44
N THR A 215 9.57 5.50 -10.54
CA THR A 215 9.42 4.34 -11.43
C THR A 215 8.12 3.58 -11.14
N GLY A 216 7.27 3.45 -12.16
CA GLY A 216 5.95 2.80 -12.05
C GLY A 216 4.79 3.74 -11.67
N GLU A 217 5.02 5.07 -11.60
CA GLU A 217 3.92 6.01 -11.51
C GLU A 217 3.21 6.15 -12.87
N SER A 218 1.93 6.58 -12.83
CA SER A 218 1.15 6.84 -14.03
C SER A 218 1.77 7.96 -14.87
N GLU A 219 1.86 7.75 -16.20
CA GLU A 219 2.32 8.75 -17.13
C GLU A 219 1.46 10.03 -17.12
N THR A 220 0.22 9.94 -16.66
CA THR A 220 -0.67 11.10 -16.51
C THR A 220 -0.39 11.89 -15.23
N VAL A 221 0.26 11.30 -14.24
CA VAL A 221 0.60 11.93 -12.95
C VAL A 221 2.02 12.53 -12.97
N MET A 222 2.96 11.89 -13.65
CA MET A 222 4.36 12.33 -13.71
C MET A 222 4.57 13.81 -14.08
N PRO A 223 3.83 14.41 -15.05
CA PRO A 223 3.98 15.83 -15.35
C PRO A 223 3.62 16.74 -14.19
N LEU A 224 2.66 16.33 -13.34
CA LEU A 224 2.25 17.10 -12.16
C LEU A 224 3.33 17.04 -11.07
N ILE A 225 3.91 15.87 -10.81
CA ILE A 225 5.01 15.70 -9.86
C ILE A 225 6.22 16.56 -10.29
N LYS A 226 6.61 16.51 -11.55
CA LYS A 226 7.71 17.33 -12.08
C LYS A 226 7.47 18.81 -11.91
N LYS A 227 6.24 19.27 -12.22
CA LYS A 227 5.84 20.65 -12.02
C LYS A 227 5.94 21.06 -10.54
N ASP A 228 5.43 20.26 -9.63
CA ASP A 228 5.50 20.54 -8.20
C ASP A 228 6.96 20.56 -7.70
N PHE A 229 7.83 19.69 -8.22
CA PHE A 229 9.26 19.68 -7.88
C PHE A 229 9.97 20.93 -8.39
N GLU A 230 9.65 21.39 -9.61
CA GLU A 230 10.17 22.66 -10.15
C GLU A 230 9.68 23.87 -9.35
N GLU A 231 8.38 23.94 -9.02
CA GLU A 231 7.78 25.06 -8.27
C GLU A 231 8.34 25.17 -6.83
N HIS A 232 8.78 24.07 -6.23
CA HIS A 232 9.29 24.02 -4.86
C HIS A 232 10.82 23.83 -4.77
N ASP A 233 11.55 23.93 -5.89
CA ASP A 233 13.01 23.77 -5.97
C ASP A 233 13.49 22.45 -5.32
N VAL A 234 12.77 21.35 -5.55
CA VAL A 234 13.18 20.01 -5.06
C VAL A 234 14.40 19.54 -5.84
N LYS A 235 15.47 19.21 -5.11
CA LYS A 235 16.72 18.74 -5.71
C LYS A 235 16.69 17.23 -5.91
N GLU A 236 16.90 16.79 -7.17
CA GLU A 236 16.97 15.38 -7.52
C GLU A 236 18.44 14.93 -7.65
N TYR A 237 18.85 13.97 -6.81
CA TYR A 237 20.13 13.27 -6.90
C TYR A 237 19.88 11.85 -7.41
N VAL A 238 19.70 11.72 -8.73
CA VAL A 238 19.58 10.40 -9.38
C VAL A 238 20.97 9.80 -9.66
N ASN A 239 21.02 8.49 -9.99
CA ASN A 239 22.25 7.73 -10.10
C ASN A 239 23.17 7.89 -8.86
N THR A 240 22.57 8.06 -7.68
CA THR A 240 23.32 8.39 -6.46
C THR A 240 23.05 7.34 -5.40
N ARG A 241 24.08 6.55 -5.10
CA ARG A 241 24.04 5.50 -4.08
C ARG A 241 24.61 6.02 -2.77
N VAL A 242 23.79 5.97 -1.73
CA VAL A 242 24.21 6.32 -0.36
C VAL A 242 25.11 5.22 0.22
N ASN A 243 26.25 5.61 0.78
CA ASN A 243 27.19 4.69 1.40
C ASN A 243 27.10 4.74 2.94
N SER A 244 26.99 5.95 3.52
CA SER A 244 26.89 6.16 4.96
C SER A 244 26.23 7.50 5.27
N ILE A 245 25.80 7.65 6.52
CA ILE A 245 25.20 8.87 7.06
C ILE A 245 25.89 9.15 8.40
N GLU A 246 26.43 10.36 8.57
CA GLU A 246 27.13 10.75 9.78
C GLU A 246 26.89 12.23 10.07
N ASN A 247 26.50 12.57 11.29
CA ASN A 247 26.24 13.95 11.73
C ASN A 247 25.28 14.71 10.79
N ASN A 248 24.21 14.05 10.33
CA ASN A 248 23.25 14.58 9.34
C ASN A 248 23.84 14.89 7.95
N VAL A 249 25.00 14.33 7.63
CA VAL A 249 25.64 14.39 6.32
C VAL A 249 25.52 13.04 5.63
N ILE A 250 24.94 13.03 4.44
CA ILE A 250 24.82 11.85 3.60
C ILE A 250 26.04 11.77 2.70
N HIS A 251 26.82 10.70 2.84
CA HIS A 251 27.95 10.37 1.97
C HIS A 251 27.51 9.37 0.91
N ALA A 252 27.59 9.77 -0.33
CA ALA A 252 27.12 9.00 -1.48
C ALA A 252 28.12 9.03 -2.62
N VAL A 253 27.88 8.19 -3.63
CA VAL A 253 28.65 8.23 -4.88
C VAL A 253 27.68 8.23 -6.06
N ASN A 254 28.03 8.96 -7.10
CA ASN A 254 27.35 8.87 -8.38
C ASN A 254 27.74 7.55 -9.06
N THR A 255 26.74 6.74 -9.42
CA THR A 255 26.95 5.39 -9.96
C THR A 255 27.44 5.36 -11.42
N LYS A 256 27.44 6.52 -12.11
CA LYS A 256 27.90 6.63 -13.50
C LYS A 256 29.38 6.99 -13.64
N ASP A 257 29.85 7.89 -12.79
CA ASP A 257 31.21 8.43 -12.89
C ASP A 257 32.04 8.24 -11.61
N GLU A 258 31.48 7.58 -10.62
CA GLU A 258 32.08 7.31 -9.29
C GLU A 258 32.47 8.58 -8.51
N SER A 259 31.97 9.74 -8.89
CA SER A 259 32.23 10.98 -8.15
C SER A 259 31.56 10.95 -6.77
N GLU A 260 32.25 11.52 -5.76
CA GLU A 260 31.71 11.65 -4.43
C GLU A 260 30.61 12.73 -4.38
N VAL A 261 29.54 12.42 -3.69
CA VAL A 261 28.39 13.31 -3.47
C VAL A 261 28.17 13.44 -1.98
N THR A 262 28.10 14.67 -1.49
CA THR A 262 27.82 14.98 -0.08
C THR A 262 26.57 15.84 0.00
N ILE A 263 25.58 15.42 0.83
CA ILE A 263 24.31 16.12 1.00
C ILE A 263 24.09 16.35 2.50
N GLU A 264 23.96 17.61 2.90
CA GLU A 264 23.60 18.01 4.25
C GLU A 264 22.08 18.11 4.38
N ALA A 265 21.53 17.59 5.48
CA ALA A 265 20.10 17.67 5.76
C ALA A 265 19.86 17.73 7.28
N ASP A 266 18.87 18.50 7.73
CA ASP A 266 18.46 18.55 9.13
C ASP A 266 17.64 17.32 9.53
N THR A 267 16.91 16.78 8.55
CA THR A 267 16.12 15.53 8.69
C THR A 267 16.35 14.62 7.48
N ILE A 268 16.63 13.35 7.73
CA ILE A 268 16.80 12.33 6.71
C ILE A 268 15.58 11.40 6.74
N VAL A 269 14.89 11.28 5.60
CA VAL A 269 13.67 10.48 5.50
C VAL A 269 13.97 9.18 4.79
N ASN A 270 13.81 8.06 5.49
CA ASN A 270 14.01 6.74 4.93
C ASN A 270 12.78 6.29 4.14
N ALA A 271 12.92 6.21 2.81
CA ALA A 271 11.92 5.70 1.86
C ALA A 271 12.48 4.56 0.99
N LEU A 272 13.49 3.82 1.47
CA LEU A 272 14.17 2.77 0.70
C LEU A 272 13.32 1.51 0.47
N GLY A 273 12.11 1.46 1.02
CA GLY A 273 11.16 0.40 0.81
C GLY A 273 10.59 -0.16 2.09
N SER A 274 9.93 -1.30 1.95
CA SER A 274 9.25 -1.98 3.04
C SER A 274 9.60 -3.47 3.08
N LYS A 275 9.47 -4.06 4.26
CA LYS A 275 9.73 -5.47 4.54
C LYS A 275 8.47 -6.11 5.09
N LYS A 276 8.16 -7.32 4.64
CA LYS A 276 6.99 -8.06 5.11
C LYS A 276 7.01 -8.28 6.62
N ASN A 277 5.84 -8.18 7.23
CA ASN A 277 5.64 -8.62 8.60
C ASN A 277 5.63 -10.15 8.65
N LEU A 278 6.12 -10.69 9.75
CA LEU A 278 6.14 -12.13 10.01
C LEU A 278 5.11 -12.45 11.11
N PHE A 279 4.45 -13.58 10.97
CA PHE A 279 3.59 -14.17 11.99
C PHE A 279 4.23 -15.47 12.48
N ASP A 280 4.18 -15.74 13.78
CA ASP A 280 4.62 -17.03 14.32
C ASP A 280 3.52 -18.07 14.10
N ASP A 281 3.51 -18.68 12.91
CA ASP A 281 2.52 -19.63 12.46
C ASP A 281 2.81 -21.09 12.88
N ASN A 282 3.90 -21.33 13.62
CA ASN A 282 4.33 -22.68 14.02
C ASN A 282 3.28 -23.44 14.85
N LYS A 283 2.35 -22.71 15.48
CA LYS A 283 1.27 -23.28 16.30
C LYS A 283 -0.10 -23.27 15.61
N LEU A 284 -0.18 -22.81 14.37
CA LEU A 284 -1.40 -22.93 13.59
C LEU A 284 -1.58 -24.38 13.13
N THR A 285 -2.73 -24.95 13.46
CA THR A 285 -3.10 -26.35 13.13
C THR A 285 -4.15 -26.43 12.04
N VAL A 286 -4.73 -25.30 11.66
CA VAL A 286 -5.74 -25.17 10.60
C VAL A 286 -5.09 -24.67 9.30
N PRO A 287 -5.68 -24.93 8.13
CA PRO A 287 -5.20 -24.37 6.87
C PRO A 287 -5.11 -22.84 6.91
N PHE A 288 -4.02 -22.31 6.39
CA PHE A 288 -3.84 -20.87 6.31
C PHE A 288 -3.12 -20.41 5.03
N VAL A 289 -3.29 -19.13 4.68
CA VAL A 289 -2.64 -18.50 3.53
C VAL A 289 -2.24 -17.05 3.87
N TYR A 290 -1.08 -16.63 3.37
CA TYR A 290 -0.64 -15.23 3.43
C TYR A 290 -1.14 -14.45 2.20
N VAL A 291 -1.60 -13.21 2.40
CA VAL A 291 -2.05 -12.31 1.32
C VAL A 291 -1.50 -10.89 1.47
N GLY A 292 -1.45 -10.15 0.38
CA GLY A 292 -0.91 -8.79 0.36
C GLY A 292 0.60 -8.78 0.62
N ASP A 293 1.08 -7.70 1.23
CA ASP A 293 2.51 -7.45 1.41
C ASP A 293 3.26 -8.50 2.24
N CYS A 294 2.57 -9.26 3.09
CA CYS A 294 3.19 -10.32 3.88
C CYS A 294 3.35 -11.65 3.11
N SER A 295 2.75 -11.79 1.93
CA SER A 295 2.77 -13.06 1.16
C SER A 295 4.01 -13.24 0.29
N GLY A 296 4.67 -12.16 -0.12
CA GLY A 296 5.76 -12.15 -1.09
C GLY A 296 7.12 -11.75 -0.52
N GLU A 297 8.15 -11.78 -1.36
CA GLU A 297 9.47 -11.23 -1.02
C GLU A 297 9.50 -9.71 -1.11
N ARG A 298 8.65 -9.13 -1.96
CA ARG A 298 8.50 -7.67 -2.14
C ARG A 298 7.07 -7.27 -1.82
N THR A 299 6.94 -6.09 -1.22
CA THR A 299 5.64 -5.48 -0.99
C THR A 299 4.98 -5.11 -2.31
N ALA A 300 3.66 -5.21 -2.33
CA ALA A 300 2.85 -5.05 -3.51
C ALA A 300 2.18 -3.66 -3.56
N ASP A 301 1.52 -3.36 -4.65
CA ASP A 301 0.61 -2.23 -4.76
C ASP A 301 -0.84 -2.61 -4.40
N ILE A 302 -1.74 -1.62 -4.39
CA ILE A 302 -3.17 -1.84 -4.10
C ILE A 302 -3.77 -2.92 -5.02
N SER A 303 -3.41 -2.95 -6.30
CA SER A 303 -3.95 -3.91 -7.26
C SER A 303 -3.53 -5.34 -6.92
N ALA A 304 -2.25 -5.56 -6.59
CA ALA A 304 -1.75 -6.85 -6.20
C ALA A 304 -2.34 -7.29 -4.85
N ALA A 305 -2.47 -6.38 -3.89
CA ALA A 305 -3.10 -6.64 -2.60
C ALA A 305 -4.57 -7.06 -2.75
N ILE A 306 -5.35 -6.34 -3.57
CA ILE A 306 -6.75 -6.69 -3.90
C ILE A 306 -6.83 -8.06 -4.57
N ARG A 307 -5.98 -8.34 -5.56
CA ARG A 307 -6.02 -9.62 -6.28
C ARG A 307 -5.66 -10.79 -5.38
N SER A 308 -4.64 -10.66 -4.54
CA SER A 308 -4.26 -11.71 -3.60
C SER A 308 -5.35 -11.98 -2.57
N GLY A 309 -5.98 -10.93 -2.02
CA GLY A 309 -7.12 -11.06 -1.11
C GLY A 309 -8.34 -11.68 -1.79
N TYR A 310 -8.66 -11.23 -3.01
CA TYR A 310 -9.74 -11.81 -3.81
C TYR A 310 -9.53 -13.30 -4.06
N GLN A 311 -8.33 -13.68 -4.50
CA GLN A 311 -8.00 -15.07 -4.78
C GLN A 311 -8.14 -15.93 -3.53
N ALA A 312 -7.51 -15.53 -2.43
CA ALA A 312 -7.58 -16.28 -1.18
C ALA A 312 -9.02 -16.46 -0.68
N GLY A 313 -9.84 -15.40 -0.70
CA GLY A 313 -11.25 -15.50 -0.34
C GLY A 313 -12.08 -16.39 -1.29
N ASN A 314 -11.65 -16.51 -2.55
CA ASN A 314 -12.36 -17.29 -3.57
C ASN A 314 -11.95 -18.77 -3.63
N GLU A 315 -10.84 -19.15 -3.02
CA GLU A 315 -10.29 -20.51 -2.99
C GLU A 315 -10.65 -21.30 -1.72
N ILE A 316 -11.23 -20.67 -0.68
CA ILE A 316 -11.70 -21.34 0.55
C ILE A 316 -12.94 -22.23 0.23
#